data_7237c24c28a9fe2851572a5af5125742
#
_entry.id   7237c24c28a9fe2851572a5af5125742
#
_cell.length_a   1.000
_cell.length_b   1.000
_cell.length_c   1.000
_cell.angle_alpha   90.00
_cell.angle_beta   90.00
_cell.angle_gamma   90.00
#
_symmetry.space_group_name_H-M   'P 1'
#
loop_
_entity.id
_entity.type
_entity.pdbx_description
1 polymer ?
#
loop_
_entity_poly.entity_id
_entity_poly.type
_entity_poly.pdbx_seq_one_letter_code
_entity_poly.pdbx_strand_id
1 'polypeptide(L)'
;MIPPTGMGSEDKAMAAENMPAAERMRRRFPQPAKVGSLIRLPVIDENARTLDYVREVVRTRQGAVKLIVSSGGWFGWGARLIAVPIEVLGIAGRQLVSLDMPRSDYATASTWQRGDEQVIPNDDNISVALARR
;
A
#
# COMPACT_ATOMS: atom_id res chain seq x y z
N MET A 1 -13.79 -27.58 24.10
CA MET A 1 -14.39 -27.40 22.79
C MET A 1 -13.36 -27.53 21.69
N ILE A 2 -13.70 -28.26 20.68
CA ILE A 2 -12.78 -28.54 19.59
C ILE A 2 -12.97 -27.44 18.53
N PRO A 3 -11.90 -26.76 18.17
CA PRO A 3 -12.02 -25.81 17.05
C PRO A 3 -12.36 -26.58 15.79
N PRO A 4 -13.02 -25.94 14.84
CA PRO A 4 -13.32 -26.61 13.60
C PRO A 4 -12.02 -27.04 12.93
N THR A 5 -11.82 -28.32 12.89
CA THR A 5 -10.69 -28.89 12.18
C THR A 5 -11.13 -29.19 10.76
N GLY A 6 -10.18 -29.35 9.90
CA GLY A 6 -10.52 -29.63 8.51
C GLY A 6 -11.19 -28.47 7.82
N MET A 7 -10.68 -27.31 8.05
CA MET A 7 -11.17 -26.13 7.34
C MET A 7 -11.13 -26.37 5.85
N GLY A 8 -12.26 -26.23 5.21
CA GLY A 8 -12.34 -26.32 3.77
C GLY A 8 -11.70 -25.11 3.10
N SER A 9 -11.65 -25.16 1.77
CA SER A 9 -11.05 -24.06 1.00
C SER A 9 -11.78 -22.74 1.22
N GLU A 10 -13.09 -22.79 1.49
CA GLU A 10 -13.85 -21.58 1.78
C GLU A 10 -13.40 -20.94 3.07
N ASP A 11 -13.19 -21.75 4.11
CA ASP A 11 -12.73 -21.25 5.40
C ASP A 11 -11.33 -20.66 5.30
N LYS A 12 -10.48 -21.26 4.49
CA LYS A 12 -9.14 -20.74 4.27
C LYS A 12 -9.18 -19.39 3.56
N ALA A 13 -10.07 -19.24 2.58
CA ALA A 13 -10.23 -17.99 1.89
C ALA A 13 -10.73 -16.88 2.82
N MET A 14 -11.70 -17.21 3.67
CA MET A 14 -12.22 -16.29 4.66
C MET A 14 -11.15 -15.87 5.67
N ALA A 15 -10.34 -16.84 6.11
CA ALA A 15 -9.26 -16.55 7.03
C ALA A 15 -8.23 -15.62 6.41
N ALA A 16 -7.91 -15.81 5.12
CA ALA A 16 -7.00 -14.94 4.41
C ALA A 16 -7.55 -13.53 4.26
N GLU A 17 -8.85 -13.39 3.98
CA GLU A 17 -9.49 -12.09 3.86
C GLU A 17 -9.50 -11.34 5.18
N ASN A 18 -9.60 -12.05 6.31
CA ASN A 18 -9.63 -11.46 7.63
C ASN A 18 -8.24 -11.34 8.26
N MET A 19 -7.21 -11.73 7.53
CA MET A 19 -5.85 -11.68 8.04
C MET A 19 -5.41 -10.24 8.26
N PRO A 20 -4.77 -9.93 9.40
CA PRO A 20 -4.23 -8.60 9.62
C PRO A 20 -3.28 -8.17 8.51
N ALA A 21 -3.30 -6.89 8.18
CA ALA A 21 -2.48 -6.35 7.10
C ALA A 21 -1.00 -6.66 7.30
N ALA A 22 -0.50 -6.54 8.53
CA ALA A 22 0.91 -6.84 8.82
C ALA A 22 1.26 -8.29 8.53
N GLU A 23 0.35 -9.21 8.78
CA GLU A 23 0.58 -10.62 8.50
C GLU A 23 0.55 -10.91 7.01
N ARG A 24 -0.35 -10.27 6.26
CA ARG A 24 -0.36 -10.37 4.81
C ARG A 24 0.96 -9.90 4.22
N MET A 25 1.46 -8.78 4.75
CA MET A 25 2.72 -8.23 4.29
C MET A 25 3.88 -9.19 4.53
N ARG A 26 3.92 -9.83 5.71
CA ARG A 26 4.98 -10.79 6.02
C ARG A 26 5.01 -11.96 5.06
N ARG A 27 3.85 -12.39 4.58
CA ARG A 27 3.75 -13.49 3.63
C ARG A 27 4.21 -13.12 2.21
N ARG A 28 4.42 -11.84 1.96
CA ARG A 28 4.85 -11.32 0.67
C ARG A 28 6.33 -10.95 0.65
N PHE A 29 7.11 -11.55 1.54
CA PHE A 29 8.56 -11.37 1.56
C PHE A 29 8.97 -9.90 1.63
N PRO A 30 8.59 -9.19 2.71
CA PRO A 30 8.91 -7.78 2.83
C PRO A 30 10.42 -7.56 2.87
N GLN A 31 10.84 -6.49 2.24
CA GLN A 31 12.24 -6.11 2.16
C GLN A 31 12.38 -4.64 2.51
N PRO A 32 13.53 -4.25 3.06
CA PRO A 32 13.78 -2.84 3.31
C PRO A 32 13.92 -2.09 1.99
N ALA A 33 13.31 -0.93 1.94
CA ALA A 33 13.44 -0.02 0.80
C ALA A 33 13.64 1.38 1.34
N LYS A 34 14.55 2.13 0.72
CA LYS A 34 14.73 3.53 1.09
C LYS A 34 13.52 4.32 0.65
N VAL A 35 13.03 5.16 1.53
CA VAL A 35 11.88 6.01 1.24
C VAL A 35 12.12 6.83 -0.03
N GLY A 36 13.31 7.39 -0.17
CA GLY A 36 13.65 8.19 -1.35
C GLY A 36 13.51 7.44 -2.67
N SER A 37 13.73 6.13 -2.66
CA SER A 37 13.59 5.34 -3.87
C SER A 37 12.12 5.08 -4.26
N LEU A 38 11.19 5.32 -3.34
CA LEU A 38 9.77 5.13 -3.59
C LEU A 38 9.10 6.40 -4.09
N ILE A 39 9.69 7.55 -3.80
CA ILE A 39 9.11 8.83 -4.20
C ILE A 39 9.06 8.91 -5.71
N ARG A 40 7.92 9.31 -6.25
CA ARG A 40 7.63 9.44 -7.68
C ARG A 40 7.43 8.12 -8.43
N LEU A 41 7.50 6.99 -7.73
CA LEU A 41 7.17 5.73 -8.39
C LEU A 41 5.69 5.69 -8.75
N PRO A 42 5.36 5.12 -9.90
CA PRO A 42 3.95 4.88 -10.23
C PRO A 42 3.39 3.74 -9.40
N VAL A 43 2.14 3.88 -9.02
CA VAL A 43 1.36 2.79 -8.44
C VAL A 43 0.46 2.28 -9.56
N ILE A 44 0.56 1.00 -9.85
CA ILE A 44 -0.21 0.39 -10.95
C ILE A 44 -1.22 -0.60 -10.40
N ASP A 45 -2.25 -0.86 -11.16
CA ASP A 45 -3.22 -1.91 -10.84
C ASP A 45 -2.77 -3.25 -11.43
N GLU A 46 -3.60 -4.26 -11.26
CA GLU A 46 -3.32 -5.62 -11.75
C GLU A 46 -3.23 -5.71 -13.28
N ASN A 47 -3.76 -4.72 -13.98
CA ASN A 47 -3.69 -4.65 -15.43
C ASN A 47 -2.55 -3.75 -15.91
N ALA A 48 -1.63 -3.42 -15.03
CA ALA A 48 -0.49 -2.54 -15.30
C ALA A 48 -0.88 -1.12 -15.70
N ARG A 49 -2.08 -0.68 -15.30
CA ARG A 49 -2.51 0.70 -15.51
C ARG A 49 -2.07 1.56 -14.34
N THR A 50 -1.54 2.71 -14.64
CA THR A 50 -1.12 3.65 -13.59
C THR A 50 -2.35 4.21 -12.88
N LEU A 51 -2.32 4.11 -11.55
CA LEU A 51 -3.34 4.70 -10.69
C LEU A 51 -2.91 6.08 -10.22
N ASP A 52 -1.74 6.15 -9.60
CA ASP A 52 -1.24 7.34 -8.93
C ASP A 52 0.27 7.31 -8.90
N TYR A 53 0.86 8.38 -8.33
CA TYR A 53 2.31 8.47 -8.12
C TYR A 53 2.60 8.79 -6.67
N VAL A 54 3.66 8.21 -6.13
CA VAL A 54 4.04 8.44 -4.73
C VAL A 54 4.60 9.85 -4.55
N ARG A 55 4.06 10.59 -3.59
CA ARG A 55 4.48 11.95 -3.26
C ARG A 55 5.33 11.98 -2.00
N GLU A 56 4.90 11.30 -0.96
CA GLU A 56 5.64 11.21 0.29
C GLU A 56 5.24 9.96 1.06
N VAL A 57 6.04 9.63 2.07
CA VAL A 57 5.77 8.51 2.96
C VAL A 57 5.65 9.07 4.36
N VAL A 58 4.60 8.68 5.07
CA VAL A 58 4.33 9.18 6.41
C VAL A 58 4.14 8.05 7.40
N ARG A 59 4.38 8.34 8.67
CA ARG A 59 4.12 7.43 9.77
C ARG A 59 3.09 8.05 10.69
N THR A 60 2.03 7.30 10.97
CA THR A 60 0.99 7.77 11.88
C THR A 60 1.46 7.67 13.32
N ARG A 61 0.69 8.29 14.23
CA ARG A 61 0.99 8.21 15.67
C ARG A 61 0.99 6.77 16.17
N GLN A 62 0.20 5.91 15.56
CA GLN A 62 0.14 4.50 15.93
C GLN A 62 1.25 3.68 15.30
N GLY A 63 2.11 4.30 14.51
CA GLY A 63 3.24 3.62 13.88
C GLY A 63 2.94 3.04 12.51
N ALA A 64 1.77 3.26 11.96
CA ALA A 64 1.42 2.77 10.64
C ALA A 64 2.11 3.60 9.56
N VAL A 65 2.63 2.93 8.54
CA VAL A 65 3.27 3.59 7.40
C VAL A 65 2.25 3.71 6.27
N LYS A 66 2.13 4.90 5.73
CA LYS A 66 1.24 5.17 4.59
C LYS A 66 2.01 5.91 3.51
N LEU A 67 1.71 5.58 2.27
CA LEU A 67 2.22 6.32 1.12
C LEU A 67 1.17 7.32 0.71
N ILE A 68 1.57 8.58 0.60
CA ILE A 68 0.69 9.62 0.10
C ILE A 68 0.90 9.67 -1.40
N VAL A 69 -0.15 9.35 -2.13
CA VAL A 69 -0.10 9.26 -3.57
C VAL A 69 -1.00 10.33 -4.18
N SER A 70 -0.63 10.77 -5.36
CA SER A 70 -1.32 11.84 -6.05
C SER A 70 -2.05 11.26 -7.25
N SER A 71 -3.37 11.41 -7.25
CA SER A 71 -4.17 10.97 -8.39
C SER A 71 -4.13 12.03 -9.49
N GLY A 72 -3.59 11.62 -10.59
CA GLY A 72 -3.60 12.13 -11.92
C GLY A 72 -4.11 13.51 -12.26
N GLY A 73 -3.62 14.53 -11.66
CA GLY A 73 -3.84 15.86 -12.17
C GLY A 73 -2.70 16.23 -13.11
N TRP A 74 -3.01 16.79 -14.25
CA TRP A 74 -2.01 17.33 -15.16
C TRP A 74 -1.29 18.48 -14.45
N PHE A 75 0.05 18.41 -14.38
CA PHE A 75 0.88 19.44 -13.77
C PHE A 75 0.52 19.76 -12.31
N GLY A 76 -0.06 18.80 -11.61
CA GLY A 76 -0.48 19.02 -10.22
C GLY A 76 -1.81 19.77 -10.06
N TRP A 77 -2.43 20.17 -11.15
CA TRP A 77 -3.73 20.83 -11.10
C TRP A 77 -4.83 19.81 -10.84
N GLY A 78 -5.59 20.05 -9.80
CA GLY A 78 -6.66 19.15 -9.42
C GLY A 78 -6.18 17.81 -8.91
N ALA A 79 -4.89 17.65 -8.66
CA ALA A 79 -4.36 16.41 -8.11
C ALA A 79 -4.90 16.22 -6.70
N ARG A 80 -5.48 15.07 -6.48
CA ARG A 80 -6.02 14.71 -5.18
C ARG A 80 -5.02 13.79 -4.49
N LEU A 81 -4.72 14.10 -3.24
CA LEU A 81 -3.85 13.27 -2.42
C LEU A 81 -4.68 12.26 -1.65
N ILE A 82 -4.25 11.01 -1.65
CA ILE A 82 -4.84 9.98 -0.83
C ILE A 82 -3.75 9.23 -0.07
N ALA A 83 -4.11 8.67 1.09
CA ALA A 83 -3.19 7.89 1.90
C ALA A 83 -3.45 6.41 1.65
N VAL A 84 -2.41 5.68 1.25
CA VAL A 84 -2.50 4.25 0.94
C VAL A 84 -1.64 3.50 1.94
N PRO A 85 -2.21 2.54 2.69
CA PRO A 85 -1.42 1.74 3.61
C PRO A 85 -0.34 0.96 2.87
N ILE A 86 0.87 0.93 3.44
CA ILE A 86 1.98 0.22 2.80
C ILE A 86 1.67 -1.28 2.60
N GLU A 87 0.84 -1.84 3.47
CA GLU A 87 0.53 -3.27 3.44
C GLU A 87 -0.25 -3.72 2.22
N VAL A 88 -0.92 -2.80 1.54
CA VAL A 88 -1.68 -3.15 0.33
C VAL A 88 -0.86 -3.03 -0.95
N LEU A 89 0.42 -2.64 -0.82
CA LEU A 89 1.29 -2.42 -1.96
C LEU A 89 2.44 -3.43 -1.98
N GLY A 90 2.93 -3.72 -3.16
CA GLY A 90 4.16 -4.49 -3.34
C GLY A 90 5.04 -3.83 -4.39
N ILE A 91 6.34 -4.04 -4.27
CA ILE A 91 7.30 -3.47 -5.22
C ILE A 91 7.56 -4.48 -6.35
N ALA A 92 7.59 -4.00 -7.55
CA ALA A 92 7.93 -4.79 -8.73
C ALA A 92 8.78 -3.91 -9.65
N GLY A 93 10.10 -4.12 -9.62
CA GLY A 93 11.02 -3.27 -10.37
C GLY A 93 10.94 -1.83 -9.93
N ARG A 94 10.63 -0.93 -10.85
CA ARG A 94 10.54 0.50 -10.57
C ARG A 94 9.11 0.98 -10.46
N GLN A 95 8.23 0.13 -9.95
CA GLN A 95 6.84 0.49 -9.78
C GLN A 95 6.29 -0.23 -8.56
N LEU A 96 5.19 0.29 -8.03
CA LEU A 96 4.45 -0.34 -6.96
C LEU A 96 3.18 -0.92 -7.55
N VAL A 97 2.79 -2.10 -7.06
CA VAL A 97 1.57 -2.75 -7.50
C VAL A 97 0.57 -2.72 -6.36
N SER A 98 -0.66 -2.31 -6.66
CA SER A 98 -1.73 -2.36 -5.68
C SER A 98 -2.24 -3.79 -5.59
N LEU A 99 -1.97 -4.44 -4.46
CA LEU A 99 -2.25 -5.87 -4.28
C LEU A 99 -3.61 -6.12 -3.63
N ASP A 100 -3.97 -5.32 -2.64
CA ASP A 100 -5.18 -5.52 -1.86
C ASP A 100 -6.14 -4.33 -1.91
N MET A 101 -5.87 -3.38 -2.74
CA MET A 101 -6.71 -2.18 -2.85
C MET A 101 -7.07 -2.00 -4.32
N PRO A 102 -8.33 -2.26 -4.69
CA PRO A 102 -8.73 -2.17 -6.09
C PRO A 102 -8.80 -0.73 -6.57
N ARG A 103 -8.78 -0.55 -7.87
CA ARG A 103 -8.83 0.76 -8.52
C ARG A 103 -9.98 1.62 -8.01
N SER A 104 -11.14 1.01 -7.78
CA SER A 104 -12.32 1.75 -7.29
C SER A 104 -12.06 2.40 -5.94
N ASP A 105 -11.26 1.77 -5.08
CA ASP A 105 -10.95 2.33 -3.78
C ASP A 105 -10.08 3.59 -3.88
N TYR A 106 -9.22 3.66 -4.88
CA TYR A 106 -8.44 4.88 -5.13
C TYR A 106 -9.36 6.02 -5.58
N ALA A 107 -10.36 5.70 -6.38
CA ALA A 107 -11.28 6.71 -6.88
C ALA A 107 -12.19 7.27 -5.79
N THR A 108 -12.56 6.43 -4.82
CA THR A 108 -13.50 6.80 -3.77
C THR A 108 -12.86 7.18 -2.44
N ALA A 109 -11.54 7.02 -2.32
CA ALA A 109 -10.84 7.34 -1.08
C ALA A 109 -10.98 8.83 -0.74
N SER A 110 -11.03 9.12 0.54
CA SER A 110 -11.07 10.49 1.02
C SER A 110 -9.76 11.20 0.72
N THR A 111 -9.85 12.48 0.40
CA THR A 111 -8.66 13.31 0.20
C THR A 111 -7.87 13.35 1.51
N TRP A 112 -6.57 13.05 1.40
CA TRP A 112 -5.69 13.13 2.56
C TRP A 112 -5.35 14.56 2.86
N GLN A 113 -5.38 14.90 4.14
CA GLN A 113 -4.95 16.19 4.65
C GLN A 113 -3.89 15.94 5.72
N ARG A 114 -2.86 16.76 5.71
CA ARG A 114 -1.79 16.62 6.69
C ARG A 114 -2.35 16.84 8.08
N GLY A 115 -2.15 15.86 8.94
CA GLY A 115 -2.52 15.91 10.33
C GLY A 115 -1.27 15.83 11.20
N ASP A 116 -1.30 14.91 12.15
CA ASP A 116 -0.19 14.70 13.10
C ASP A 116 0.79 13.62 12.63
N GLU A 117 0.67 13.13 11.40
CA GLU A 117 1.62 12.18 10.86
C GLU A 117 2.99 12.85 10.67
N GLN A 118 4.02 12.04 10.78
CA GLN A 118 5.38 12.50 10.53
C GLN A 118 5.85 12.02 9.17
N VAL A 119 6.43 12.91 8.40
CA VAL A 119 7.06 12.54 7.13
C VAL A 119 8.29 11.71 7.43
N ILE A 120 8.39 10.56 6.79
CA ILE A 120 9.58 9.72 6.94
C ILE A 120 10.65 10.23 5.98
N PRO A 121 11.86 10.53 6.50
CA PRO A 121 12.91 11.08 5.65
C PRO A 121 13.33 10.11 4.54
N ASN A 122 13.83 10.66 3.44
CA ASN A 122 14.24 9.87 2.29
C ASN A 122 15.34 8.85 2.59
N ASP A 123 16.16 9.11 3.60
CA ASP A 123 17.26 8.22 3.98
C ASP A 123 16.82 7.04 4.82
N ASP A 124 15.61 7.07 5.34
CA ASP A 124 15.09 5.99 6.16
C ASP A 124 14.63 4.83 5.30
N ASN A 125 14.63 3.64 5.91
CA ASN A 125 14.13 2.44 5.27
C ASN A 125 12.76 2.08 5.84
N ILE A 126 11.91 1.56 4.98
CA ILE A 126 10.63 0.96 5.39
C ILE A 126 10.53 -0.42 4.75
N SER A 127 9.72 -1.28 5.36
CA SER A 127 9.48 -2.61 4.79
C SER A 127 8.42 -2.52 3.70
N VAL A 128 8.71 -3.08 2.54
CA VAL A 128 7.79 -3.13 1.42
C VAL A 128 7.73 -4.56 0.91
N ALA A 129 6.53 -5.07 0.72
CA ALA A 129 6.33 -6.40 0.19
C ALA A 129 6.83 -6.50 -1.25
N LEU A 130 7.17 -7.71 -1.68
CA LEU A 130 7.46 -7.98 -3.08
C LEU A 130 6.17 -8.34 -3.79
N ALA A 131 5.94 -7.71 -4.94
CA ALA A 131 4.85 -8.07 -5.79
C ALA A 131 5.34 -9.19 -6.72
N ARG A 132 4.72 -10.35 -6.62
CA ARG A 132 5.02 -11.46 -7.51
C ARG A 132 3.95 -11.57 -8.57
N ARG A 133 4.38 -11.77 -9.75
CA ARG A 133 3.50 -12.05 -10.87
C ARG A 133 3.65 -13.50 -11.30
#